data_253eedf7740a2cad89868de93be79edb
#
_entry.id   253eedf7740a2cad89868de93be79edb
#
_cell.length_a   1.000
_cell.length_b   1.000
_cell.length_c   1.000
_cell.angle_alpha   90.00
_cell.angle_beta   90.00
_cell.angle_gamma   90.00
#
_symmetry.space_group_name_H-M   'P 1'
#
loop_
_entity.id
_entity.type
_entity.pdbx_description
1 polymer ?
#
loop_
_entity_poly.entity_id
_entity_poly.type
_entity_poly.pdbx_seq_one_letter_code
_entity_poly.pdbx_strand_id
1 'polypeptide(L)'
;SFSYELLSTAGNFSNEIRLKLIQQLSKAAGINGMVGGQAIDLAVVGKKIDPNELQYMHQLKTGALISSSVLMGAICVGATNKQLNSLKIYGEAIGLAFQIRDDILDLETPAEILGKTSGSDKSQNKPTYPSLLGLEEAKNQCVNLCNTAIEALNDFDERANLLRETANYIILRSF
;
A
#
# COMPACT_ATOMS: atom_id res chain seq x y z
N SER A 1 7.13 -18.88 2.13
CA SER A 1 7.31 -20.09 1.30
C SER A 1 5.98 -20.68 0.87
N PHE A 2 5.00 -20.85 1.75
CA PHE A 2 3.69 -21.44 1.41
C PHE A 2 2.94 -20.71 0.27
N SER A 3 3.01 -19.39 0.20
CA SER A 3 2.41 -18.61 -0.89
C SER A 3 2.98 -18.98 -2.27
N TYR A 4 4.28 -19.24 -2.34
CA TYR A 4 4.93 -19.66 -3.61
C TYR A 4 4.54 -21.07 -4.02
N GLU A 5 4.40 -21.98 -3.06
CA GLU A 5 3.89 -23.32 -3.29
C GLU A 5 2.47 -23.27 -3.85
N LEU A 6 1.57 -22.49 -3.23
CA LEU A 6 0.21 -22.30 -3.73
C LEU A 6 0.20 -21.73 -5.15
N LEU A 7 0.99 -20.68 -5.44
CA LEU A 7 1.03 -20.09 -6.78
C LEU A 7 1.60 -21.04 -7.84
N SER A 8 2.54 -21.91 -7.47
CA SER A 8 3.13 -22.88 -8.39
C SER A 8 2.17 -24.00 -8.78
N THR A 9 1.20 -24.32 -7.92
CA THR A 9 0.24 -25.42 -8.09
C THR A 9 -1.19 -24.92 -8.27
N ALA A 10 -1.45 -23.61 -8.06
CA ALA A 10 -2.79 -23.07 -7.99
C ALA A 10 -3.56 -23.22 -9.30
N GLY A 11 -4.75 -23.78 -9.18
CA GLY A 11 -5.84 -23.69 -10.14
C GLY A 11 -5.53 -24.13 -11.56
N ASN A 12 -6.42 -23.75 -12.46
CA ASN A 12 -6.34 -24.01 -13.90
C ASN A 12 -5.56 -22.93 -14.67
N PHE A 13 -4.55 -22.29 -14.05
CA PHE A 13 -3.74 -21.29 -14.71
C PHE A 13 -2.62 -21.94 -15.55
N SER A 14 -2.31 -21.34 -16.69
CA SER A 14 -1.16 -21.72 -17.49
C SER A 14 0.15 -21.51 -16.72
N ASN A 15 1.21 -22.25 -17.10
CA ASN A 15 2.53 -22.08 -16.50
C ASN A 15 3.05 -20.63 -16.65
N GLU A 16 2.70 -19.95 -17.76
CA GLU A 16 3.05 -18.54 -17.97
C GLU A 16 2.41 -17.63 -16.94
N ILE A 17 1.11 -17.80 -16.65
CA ILE A 17 0.41 -17.02 -15.64
C ILE A 17 1.00 -17.31 -14.26
N ARG A 18 1.21 -18.59 -13.90
CA ARG A 18 1.82 -18.95 -12.61
C ARG A 18 3.18 -18.29 -12.42
N LEU A 19 4.02 -18.31 -13.47
CA LEU A 19 5.34 -17.67 -13.41
C LEU A 19 5.23 -16.16 -13.19
N LYS A 20 4.31 -15.48 -13.90
CA LYS A 20 4.05 -14.04 -13.70
C LYS A 20 3.60 -13.72 -12.27
N LEU A 21 2.73 -14.53 -11.70
CA LEU A 21 2.26 -14.36 -10.32
C LEU A 21 3.39 -14.55 -9.31
N ILE A 22 4.23 -15.59 -9.49
CA ILE A 22 5.39 -15.83 -8.63
C ILE A 22 6.39 -14.66 -8.73
N GLN A 23 6.69 -14.18 -9.94
CA GLN A 23 7.57 -13.03 -10.15
C GLN A 23 7.03 -11.76 -9.50
N GLN A 24 5.72 -11.49 -9.66
CA GLN A 24 5.06 -10.33 -9.07
C GLN A 24 5.14 -10.35 -7.54
N LEU A 25 4.82 -11.47 -6.92
CA LEU A 25 4.91 -11.64 -5.47
C LEU A 25 6.36 -11.58 -4.98
N SER A 26 7.30 -12.24 -5.67
CA SER A 26 8.71 -12.25 -5.30
C SER A 26 9.31 -10.85 -5.28
N LYS A 27 8.99 -10.02 -6.29
CA LYS A 27 9.43 -8.63 -6.36
C LYS A 27 8.83 -7.80 -5.21
N ALA A 28 7.53 -7.94 -4.96
CA ALA A 28 6.83 -7.16 -3.95
C ALA A 28 7.21 -7.55 -2.51
N ALA A 29 7.48 -8.82 -2.25
CA ALA A 29 7.91 -9.29 -0.94
C ALA A 29 9.42 -9.15 -0.69
N GLY A 30 10.23 -9.08 -1.76
CA GLY A 30 11.69 -9.10 -1.70
C GLY A 30 12.36 -7.80 -1.31
N ILE A 31 13.66 -7.71 -1.61
CA ILE A 31 14.52 -6.55 -1.31
C ILE A 31 14.08 -5.27 -2.05
N ASN A 32 13.46 -5.42 -3.21
CA ASN A 32 12.88 -4.30 -3.98
C ASN A 32 11.40 -4.04 -3.63
N GLY A 33 10.94 -4.53 -2.49
CA GLY A 33 9.60 -4.40 -1.96
C GLY A 33 9.60 -4.40 -0.44
N MET A 34 8.70 -5.18 0.16
CA MET A 34 8.41 -5.14 1.60
C MET A 34 9.65 -5.35 2.49
N VAL A 35 10.51 -6.32 2.19
CA VAL A 35 11.72 -6.58 2.99
C VAL A 35 12.69 -5.41 2.92
N GLY A 36 12.89 -4.80 1.73
CA GLY A 36 13.71 -3.60 1.59
C GLY A 36 13.13 -2.41 2.34
N GLY A 37 11.82 -2.18 2.23
CA GLY A 37 11.11 -1.14 2.98
C GLY A 37 11.22 -1.33 4.50
N GLN A 38 11.09 -2.55 4.99
CA GLN A 38 11.27 -2.88 6.40
C GLN A 38 12.71 -2.62 6.87
N ALA A 39 13.71 -2.94 6.04
CA ALA A 39 15.11 -2.66 6.38
C ALA A 39 15.38 -1.16 6.49
N ILE A 40 14.78 -0.35 5.59
CA ILE A 40 14.86 1.12 5.66
C ILE A 40 14.17 1.63 6.93
N ASP A 41 12.95 1.17 7.22
CA ASP A 41 12.18 1.57 8.42
C ASP A 41 12.99 1.38 9.70
N LEU A 42 13.65 0.23 9.85
CA LEU A 42 14.53 -0.05 11.00
C LEU A 42 15.78 0.86 11.00
N ALA A 43 16.33 1.15 9.82
CA ALA A 43 17.56 1.95 9.71
C ALA A 43 17.35 3.44 9.98
N VAL A 44 16.11 3.96 9.83
CA VAL A 44 15.80 5.41 10.00
C VAL A 44 15.27 5.76 11.39
N VAL A 45 15.08 4.79 12.28
CA VAL A 45 14.65 5.04 13.67
C VAL A 45 15.61 6.02 14.34
N GLY A 46 15.07 7.11 14.89
CA GLY A 46 15.83 8.18 15.53
C GLY A 46 16.63 9.09 14.58
N LYS A 47 16.48 8.91 13.27
CA LYS A 47 17.13 9.77 12.27
C LYS A 47 16.13 10.78 11.68
N LYS A 48 16.66 11.88 11.18
CA LYS A 48 15.89 12.82 10.34
C LYS A 48 15.95 12.33 8.90
N ILE A 49 14.78 12.16 8.28
CA ILE A 49 14.64 11.86 6.86
C ILE A 49 13.74 12.91 6.21
N ASP A 50 13.83 13.04 4.90
CA ASP A 50 12.96 13.92 4.15
C ASP A 50 11.62 13.22 3.77
N PRO A 51 10.60 13.98 3.32
CA PRO A 51 9.31 13.40 2.93
C PRO A 51 9.40 12.40 1.77
N ASN A 52 10.36 12.54 0.85
CA ASN A 52 10.52 11.61 -0.28
C ASN A 52 11.12 10.29 0.19
N GLU A 53 12.06 10.33 1.13
CA GLU A 53 12.64 9.13 1.75
C GLU A 53 11.56 8.36 2.53
N LEU A 54 10.72 9.07 3.29
CA LEU A 54 9.57 8.48 3.99
C LEU A 54 8.58 7.84 3.01
N GLN A 55 8.22 8.56 1.94
CA GLN A 55 7.35 8.06 0.90
C GLN A 55 7.91 6.79 0.26
N TYR A 56 9.18 6.79 -0.12
CA TYR A 56 9.84 5.63 -0.72
C TYR A 56 9.82 4.42 0.22
N MET A 57 10.13 4.62 1.49
CA MET A 57 10.07 3.55 2.50
C MET A 57 8.65 2.95 2.59
N HIS A 58 7.62 3.78 2.67
CA HIS A 58 6.22 3.32 2.76
C HIS A 58 5.75 2.64 1.47
N GLN A 59 6.14 3.15 0.30
CA GLN A 59 5.84 2.51 -0.98
C GLN A 59 6.41 1.09 -1.05
N LEU A 60 7.62 0.88 -0.53
CA LEU A 60 8.23 -0.44 -0.47
C LEU A 60 7.59 -1.31 0.61
N LYS A 61 7.56 -0.84 1.87
CA LYS A 61 7.17 -1.63 3.02
C LYS A 61 5.71 -2.09 2.98
N THR A 62 4.82 -1.21 2.54
CA THR A 62 3.36 -1.44 2.55
C THR A 62 2.79 -1.44 1.14
N GLY A 63 3.11 -0.43 0.34
CA GLY A 63 2.55 -0.21 -0.99
C GLY A 63 2.84 -1.36 -1.96
N ALA A 64 4.04 -1.94 -1.93
CA ALA A 64 4.45 -2.99 -2.85
C ALA A 64 3.55 -4.22 -2.80
N LEU A 65 3.19 -4.72 -1.60
CA LEU A 65 2.32 -5.87 -1.46
C LEU A 65 0.86 -5.55 -1.79
N ILE A 66 0.37 -4.36 -1.45
CA ILE A 66 -0.99 -3.91 -1.80
C ILE A 66 -1.13 -3.81 -3.33
N SER A 67 -0.21 -3.11 -3.99
CA SER A 67 -0.21 -3.00 -5.46
C SER A 67 -0.05 -4.36 -6.14
N SER A 68 0.81 -5.23 -5.60
CA SER A 68 0.99 -6.59 -6.09
C SER A 68 -0.29 -7.41 -6.01
N SER A 69 -1.05 -7.31 -4.94
CA SER A 69 -2.31 -8.05 -4.77
C SER A 69 -3.33 -7.68 -5.85
N VAL A 70 -3.45 -6.38 -6.14
CA VAL A 70 -4.33 -5.87 -7.21
C VAL A 70 -3.88 -6.37 -8.58
N LEU A 71 -2.58 -6.26 -8.87
CA LEU A 71 -2.02 -6.69 -10.16
C LEU A 71 -2.10 -8.20 -10.38
N MET A 72 -1.88 -8.99 -9.34
CA MET A 72 -2.00 -10.45 -9.43
C MET A 72 -3.43 -10.88 -9.76
N GLY A 73 -4.44 -10.25 -9.16
CA GLY A 73 -5.84 -10.48 -9.53
C GLY A 73 -6.10 -10.18 -11.01
N ALA A 74 -5.61 -9.05 -11.51
CA ALA A 74 -5.74 -8.65 -12.90
C ALA A 74 -5.00 -9.60 -13.88
N ILE A 75 -3.82 -10.08 -13.51
CA ILE A 75 -3.05 -11.06 -14.29
C ILE A 75 -3.84 -12.38 -14.44
N CYS A 76 -4.50 -12.83 -13.37
CA CYS A 76 -5.30 -14.05 -13.38
C CYS A 76 -6.41 -14.05 -14.44
N VAL A 77 -6.98 -12.89 -14.72
CA VAL A 77 -8.09 -12.74 -15.69
C VAL A 77 -7.65 -12.20 -17.06
N GLY A 78 -6.35 -12.12 -17.30
CA GLY A 78 -5.80 -11.70 -18.59
C GLY A 78 -6.01 -10.22 -18.91
N ALA A 79 -5.91 -9.35 -17.90
CA ALA A 79 -6.03 -7.92 -18.10
C ALA A 79 -5.03 -7.37 -19.14
N THR A 80 -5.46 -6.41 -19.93
CA THR A 80 -4.63 -5.72 -20.93
C THR A 80 -3.54 -4.87 -20.25
N ASN A 81 -2.49 -4.54 -20.98
CA ASN A 81 -1.42 -3.67 -20.46
C ASN A 81 -1.95 -2.31 -19.99
N LYS A 82 -2.98 -1.74 -20.66
CA LYS A 82 -3.63 -0.49 -20.25
C LYS A 82 -4.29 -0.67 -18.87
N GLN A 83 -5.05 -1.75 -18.70
CA GLN A 83 -5.70 -2.06 -17.42
C GLN A 83 -4.68 -2.33 -16.31
N LEU A 84 -3.62 -3.08 -16.60
CA LEU A 84 -2.55 -3.34 -15.64
C LEU A 84 -1.86 -2.04 -15.19
N ASN A 85 -1.64 -1.08 -16.11
CA ASN A 85 -1.05 0.21 -15.76
C ASN A 85 -2.00 1.03 -14.87
N SER A 86 -3.28 1.11 -15.20
CA SER A 86 -4.30 1.79 -14.36
C SER A 86 -4.39 1.17 -12.97
N LEU A 87 -4.42 -0.15 -12.88
CA LEU A 87 -4.47 -0.88 -11.60
C LEU A 87 -3.17 -0.75 -10.81
N LYS A 88 -2.02 -0.59 -11.48
CA LYS A 88 -0.76 -0.27 -10.82
C LYS A 88 -0.82 1.11 -10.16
N ILE A 89 -1.27 2.14 -10.87
CA ILE A 89 -1.46 3.51 -10.32
C ILE A 89 -2.41 3.45 -9.13
N TYR A 90 -3.54 2.77 -9.27
CA TYR A 90 -4.50 2.55 -8.19
C TYR A 90 -3.82 1.91 -6.97
N GLY A 91 -3.12 0.79 -7.14
CA GLY A 91 -2.50 0.03 -6.05
C GLY A 91 -1.38 0.81 -5.33
N GLU A 92 -0.58 1.57 -6.08
CA GLU A 92 0.47 2.43 -5.52
C GLU A 92 -0.13 3.58 -4.70
N ALA A 93 -1.18 4.21 -5.22
CA ALA A 93 -1.85 5.32 -4.55
C ALA A 93 -2.56 4.88 -3.25
N ILE A 94 -3.35 3.81 -3.28
CA ILE A 94 -4.02 3.30 -2.06
C ILE A 94 -3.03 2.77 -1.03
N GLY A 95 -1.93 2.17 -1.47
CA GLY A 95 -0.90 1.65 -0.57
C GLY A 95 -0.22 2.75 0.22
N LEU A 96 0.08 3.89 -0.42
CA LEU A 96 0.63 5.06 0.25
C LEU A 96 -0.41 5.76 1.11
N ALA A 97 -1.65 5.94 0.61
CA ALA A 97 -2.75 6.52 1.38
C ALA A 97 -3.05 5.72 2.66
N PHE A 98 -3.00 4.39 2.57
CA PHE A 98 -3.17 3.50 3.71
C PHE A 98 -2.16 3.80 4.83
N GLN A 99 -0.88 3.95 4.48
CA GLN A 99 0.17 4.23 5.46
C GLN A 99 0.04 5.65 6.04
N ILE A 100 -0.24 6.65 5.20
CA ILE A 100 -0.49 8.02 5.70
C ILE A 100 -1.66 8.04 6.68
N ARG A 101 -2.73 7.29 6.38
CA ARG A 101 -3.88 7.17 7.28
C ARG A 101 -3.52 6.47 8.59
N ASP A 102 -2.68 5.44 8.55
CA ASP A 102 -2.17 4.79 9.77
C ASP A 102 -1.41 5.77 10.64
N ASP A 103 -0.51 6.58 10.06
CA ASP A 103 0.25 7.60 10.77
C ASP A 103 -0.67 8.67 11.41
N ILE A 104 -1.76 9.05 10.72
CA ILE A 104 -2.77 9.98 11.24
C ILE A 104 -3.53 9.34 12.40
N LEU A 105 -3.98 8.09 12.23
CA LEU A 105 -4.74 7.38 13.26
C LEU A 105 -3.93 7.14 14.54
N ASP A 106 -2.62 6.90 14.42
CA ASP A 106 -1.74 6.75 15.59
C ASP A 106 -1.72 8.01 16.47
N LEU A 107 -1.97 9.20 15.90
CA LEU A 107 -2.06 10.46 16.61
C LEU A 107 -3.47 10.80 17.12
N GLU A 108 -4.51 10.51 16.33
CA GLU A 108 -5.88 10.98 16.60
C GLU A 108 -6.71 9.97 17.41
N THR A 109 -6.38 8.68 17.36
CA THR A 109 -7.22 7.64 17.96
C THR A 109 -6.75 7.33 19.38
N PRO A 110 -7.65 7.34 20.38
CA PRO A 110 -7.34 6.93 21.74
C PRO A 110 -6.79 5.48 21.80
N ALA A 111 -5.85 5.25 22.73
CA ALA A 111 -5.19 3.95 22.91
C ALA A 111 -6.18 2.78 23.11
N GLU A 112 -7.31 3.05 23.78
CA GLU A 112 -8.36 2.07 24.07
C GLU A 112 -9.01 1.51 22.79
N ILE A 113 -9.07 2.31 21.71
CA ILE A 113 -9.66 1.92 20.43
C ILE A 113 -8.62 1.27 19.52
N LEU A 114 -7.37 1.79 19.53
CA LEU A 114 -6.28 1.26 18.70
C LEU A 114 -5.79 -0.13 19.13
N GLY A 115 -6.07 -0.55 20.35
CA GLY A 115 -5.50 -1.78 20.93
C GLY A 115 -3.98 -1.73 21.14
N LYS A 116 -3.36 -0.56 20.95
CA LYS A 116 -1.94 -0.27 21.21
C LYS A 116 -1.83 1.14 21.82
N THR A 117 -0.68 1.47 22.42
CA THR A 117 -0.45 2.80 22.97
C THR A 117 -0.54 3.86 21.86
N SER A 118 -1.44 4.85 22.00
CA SER A 118 -1.54 6.00 21.10
C SER A 118 -0.20 6.76 21.08
N GLY A 119 0.24 7.22 19.90
CA GLY A 119 1.54 7.87 19.75
C GLY A 119 2.72 6.90 19.85
N SER A 120 2.50 5.61 19.55
CA SER A 120 3.56 4.59 19.60
C SER A 120 4.74 4.93 18.70
N ASP A 121 4.51 5.50 17.51
CA ASP A 121 5.56 5.91 16.59
C ASP A 121 6.34 7.12 17.11
N LYS A 122 5.67 8.07 17.77
CA LYS A 122 6.31 9.19 18.45
C LYS A 122 7.20 8.72 19.61
N SER A 123 6.74 7.75 20.42
CA SER A 123 7.53 7.18 21.51
C SER A 123 8.77 6.42 21.03
N GLN A 124 8.72 5.88 19.81
CA GLN A 124 9.83 5.19 19.14
C GLN A 124 10.71 6.13 18.29
N ASN A 125 10.45 7.45 18.28
CA ASN A 125 11.14 8.43 17.43
C ASN A 125 11.12 8.04 15.93
N LYS A 126 10.02 7.46 15.46
CA LYS A 126 9.85 7.14 14.03
C LYS A 126 9.39 8.37 13.27
N PRO A 127 9.93 8.62 12.07
CA PRO A 127 9.41 9.63 11.18
C PRO A 127 8.03 9.21 10.64
N THR A 128 7.05 10.13 10.68
CA THR A 128 5.70 9.94 10.18
C THR A 128 5.29 11.13 9.31
N TYR A 129 4.29 10.95 8.43
CA TYR A 129 3.78 12.06 7.61
C TYR A 129 3.33 13.26 8.44
N PRO A 130 2.53 13.10 9.50
CA PRO A 130 2.16 14.23 10.36
C PRO A 130 3.36 14.90 11.03
N SER A 131 4.42 14.15 11.38
CA SER A 131 5.60 14.73 12.01
C SER A 131 6.45 15.56 11.06
N LEU A 132 6.45 15.24 9.76
CA LEU A 132 7.25 15.92 8.73
C LEU A 132 6.49 17.08 8.06
N LEU A 133 5.20 16.90 7.78
CA LEU A 133 4.41 17.85 6.99
C LEU A 133 3.33 18.59 7.80
N GLY A 134 3.05 18.12 9.02
CA GLY A 134 1.90 18.54 9.79
C GLY A 134 0.65 17.73 9.49
N LEU A 135 -0.27 17.68 10.44
CA LEU A 135 -1.46 16.82 10.41
C LEU A 135 -2.40 17.15 9.24
N GLU A 136 -2.67 18.44 9.01
CA GLU A 136 -3.60 18.86 7.95
C GLU A 136 -3.05 18.54 6.55
N GLU A 137 -1.75 18.74 6.32
CA GLU A 137 -1.15 18.39 5.04
C GLU A 137 -1.13 16.88 4.83
N ALA A 138 -0.87 16.08 5.87
CA ALA A 138 -0.97 14.62 5.80
C ALA A 138 -2.40 14.17 5.42
N LYS A 139 -3.44 14.78 5.98
CA LYS A 139 -4.84 14.53 5.61
C LYS A 139 -5.11 14.87 4.15
N ASN A 140 -4.66 16.05 3.70
CA ASN A 140 -4.83 16.48 2.31
C ASN A 140 -4.15 15.50 1.33
N GLN A 141 -2.92 15.06 1.64
CA GLN A 141 -2.23 14.08 0.81
C GLN A 141 -2.94 12.73 0.77
N CYS A 142 -3.47 12.26 1.90
CA CYS A 142 -4.26 11.04 1.94
C CYS A 142 -5.49 11.12 1.02
N VAL A 143 -6.24 12.23 1.06
CA VAL A 143 -7.40 12.47 0.19
C VAL A 143 -6.99 12.53 -1.28
N ASN A 144 -5.92 13.26 -1.63
CA ASN A 144 -5.43 13.38 -2.99
C ASN A 144 -5.02 12.02 -3.59
N LEU A 145 -4.36 11.18 -2.80
CA LEU A 145 -3.97 9.83 -3.22
C LEU A 145 -5.20 8.94 -3.47
N CYS A 146 -6.22 9.02 -2.62
CA CYS A 146 -7.46 8.28 -2.83
C CYS A 146 -8.20 8.75 -4.10
N ASN A 147 -8.22 10.06 -4.37
CA ASN A 147 -8.77 10.60 -5.62
C ASN A 147 -7.97 10.09 -6.83
N THR A 148 -6.64 10.11 -6.78
CA THR A 148 -5.77 9.54 -7.82
C THR A 148 -6.09 8.06 -8.08
N ALA A 149 -6.31 7.29 -7.02
CA ALA A 149 -6.69 5.89 -7.13
C ALA A 149 -8.04 5.71 -7.82
N ILE A 150 -9.05 6.50 -7.44
CA ILE A 150 -10.38 6.45 -8.06
C ILE A 150 -10.32 6.87 -9.53
N GLU A 151 -9.58 7.93 -9.87
CA GLU A 151 -9.38 8.41 -11.24
C GLU A 151 -8.70 7.36 -12.12
N ALA A 152 -7.75 6.60 -11.59
CA ALA A 152 -7.11 5.50 -12.31
C ALA A 152 -8.11 4.41 -12.74
N LEU A 153 -9.28 4.34 -12.13
CA LEU A 153 -10.35 3.40 -12.45
C LEU A 153 -11.42 3.96 -13.39
N ASN A 154 -11.24 5.16 -13.98
CA ASN A 154 -12.26 5.80 -14.84
C ASN A 154 -12.60 4.98 -16.10
N ASP A 155 -11.64 4.22 -16.63
CA ASP A 155 -11.86 3.34 -17.79
C ASP A 155 -12.48 1.97 -17.43
N PHE A 156 -12.76 1.72 -16.15
CA PHE A 156 -13.39 0.49 -15.67
C PHE A 156 -14.88 0.73 -15.39
N ASP A 157 -15.69 -0.27 -15.70
CA ASP A 157 -17.13 -0.25 -15.45
C ASP A 157 -17.49 -0.44 -13.95
N GLU A 158 -18.76 -0.71 -13.68
CA GLU A 158 -19.30 -0.87 -12.32
C GLU A 158 -18.66 -2.04 -11.53
N ARG A 159 -18.07 -3.01 -12.21
CA ARG A 159 -17.35 -4.13 -11.55
C ARG A 159 -16.15 -3.66 -10.75
N ALA A 160 -15.63 -2.45 -11.02
CA ALA A 160 -14.59 -1.82 -10.21
C ALA A 160 -15.12 -1.03 -8.99
N ASN A 161 -16.43 -1.01 -8.74
CA ASN A 161 -16.99 -0.23 -7.63
C ASN A 161 -16.41 -0.65 -6.27
N LEU A 162 -16.18 -1.95 -6.05
CA LEU A 162 -15.54 -2.40 -4.80
C LEU A 162 -14.14 -1.80 -4.60
N LEU A 163 -13.37 -1.63 -5.68
CA LEU A 163 -12.06 -0.96 -5.58
C LEU A 163 -12.22 0.54 -5.25
N ARG A 164 -13.22 1.22 -5.84
CA ARG A 164 -13.52 2.63 -5.52
C ARG A 164 -13.97 2.79 -4.07
N GLU A 165 -14.82 1.89 -3.59
CA GLU A 165 -15.27 1.85 -2.20
C GLU A 165 -14.11 1.57 -1.24
N THR A 166 -13.18 0.68 -1.60
CA THR A 166 -11.97 0.40 -0.82
C THR A 166 -11.08 1.65 -0.70
N ALA A 167 -10.89 2.42 -1.77
CA ALA A 167 -10.14 3.68 -1.71
C ALA A 167 -10.82 4.69 -0.77
N ASN A 168 -12.13 4.85 -0.86
CA ASN A 168 -12.90 5.71 0.05
C ASN A 168 -12.82 5.24 1.51
N TYR A 169 -12.89 3.92 1.74
CA TYR A 169 -12.80 3.34 3.08
C TYR A 169 -11.47 3.68 3.77
N ILE A 170 -10.36 3.74 3.03
CA ILE A 170 -9.05 4.10 3.60
C ILE A 170 -9.10 5.48 4.28
N ILE A 171 -9.78 6.45 3.68
CA ILE A 171 -9.94 7.80 4.28
C ILE A 171 -10.86 7.75 5.50
N LEU A 172 -11.94 6.98 5.42
CA LEU A 172 -13.05 7.01 6.37
C LEU A 172 -12.82 6.12 7.61
N ARG A 173 -11.92 5.14 7.53
CA ARG A 173 -11.66 4.23 8.66
C ARG A 173 -11.18 4.98 9.88
N SER A 174 -11.61 4.53 11.06
CA SER A 174 -11.33 5.11 12.38
C SER A 174 -10.39 4.22 13.24
N PHE A 175 -9.96 3.09 12.70
CA PHE A 175 -9.06 2.10 13.34
C PHE A 175 -8.30 1.31 12.29
#